data_2d0560b7b61e9b9319284b885a4ec8b5
#
_entry.id   2d0560b7b61e9b9319284b885a4ec8b5
#
_cell.length_a   1.000
_cell.length_b   1.000
_cell.length_c   1.000
_cell.angle_alpha   90.00
_cell.angle_beta   90.00
_cell.angle_gamma   90.00
#
_symmetry.space_group_name_H-M   'P 1'
#
loop_
_entity.id
_entity.type
_entity.pdbx_description
1 polymer ?
#
loop_
_entity_poly.entity_id
_entity_poly.type
_entity_poly.pdbx_seq_one_letter_code
_entity_poly.pdbx_strand_id
1 'polypeptide(L)'
;LLGTLKSQSIIALKLHDGRVLFAEKMYLGSRIRAIDAIGEQILLLTDEGQIVFITQNKILQVMASAPNTTRYMQKSLQSCVRCHSMDAGVNGMGPSLYSLYNRKIASVPSFQYSDALTAVGGKWTAENLRKYLSDPNNFAEGTYMPNQNLDEALINEIVKVLSK
;
A
#
# COMPACT_ATOMS: atom_id res chain seq x y z
N LEU A 1 -10.53 7.35 14.96
CA LEU A 1 -10.20 7.54 13.54
C LEU A 1 -9.67 8.94 13.30
N LEU A 2 -8.71 9.07 12.42
CA LEU A 2 -8.18 10.36 11.96
C LEU A 2 -8.30 10.41 10.44
N GLY A 3 -8.86 11.50 9.91
CA GLY A 3 -8.89 11.78 8.48
C GLY A 3 -7.62 12.49 8.03
N THR A 4 -7.17 12.20 6.82
CA THR A 4 -6.02 12.87 6.25
C THR A 4 -6.37 13.54 4.93
N LEU A 5 -6.08 14.84 4.82
CA LEU A 5 -6.33 15.61 3.61
C LEU A 5 -5.37 15.20 2.48
N LYS A 6 -4.08 15.24 2.76
CA LYS A 6 -3.04 15.08 1.75
C LYS A 6 -2.86 13.64 1.26
N SER A 7 -3.05 12.65 2.14
CA SER A 7 -2.87 11.25 1.80
C SER A 7 -4.15 10.51 1.41
N GLN A 8 -5.28 11.23 1.29
CA GLN A 8 -6.58 10.67 0.86
C GLN A 8 -6.97 9.40 1.62
N SER A 9 -6.76 9.41 2.93
CA SER A 9 -6.85 8.22 3.76
C SER A 9 -7.49 8.52 5.11
N ILE A 10 -7.97 7.50 5.76
CA ILE A 10 -8.24 7.50 7.20
C ILE A 10 -7.23 6.64 7.93
N ILE A 11 -6.94 6.99 9.17
CA ILE A 11 -6.08 6.20 10.05
C ILE A 11 -6.96 5.69 11.20
N ALA A 12 -7.08 4.38 11.30
CA ALA A 12 -7.67 3.72 12.45
C ALA A 12 -6.62 3.55 13.54
N LEU A 13 -6.90 4.07 14.73
CA LEU A 13 -6.04 3.92 15.89
C LEU A 13 -6.70 3.01 16.92
N LYS A 14 -5.97 2.02 17.41
CA LYS A 14 -6.34 1.27 18.61
C LYS A 14 -5.57 1.87 19.78
N LEU A 15 -6.32 2.35 20.77
CA LEU A 15 -5.77 2.96 21.98
C LEU A 15 -5.97 2.02 23.19
N HIS A 16 -5.00 2.02 24.08
CA HIS A 16 -5.10 1.42 25.41
C HIS A 16 -4.37 2.32 26.39
N ASP A 17 -5.03 2.72 27.45
CA ASP A 17 -4.51 3.64 28.47
C ASP A 17 -3.87 4.90 27.90
N GLY A 18 -4.52 5.50 26.88
CA GLY A 18 -4.05 6.72 26.22
C GLY A 18 -2.86 6.51 25.29
N ARG A 19 -2.37 5.29 25.10
CA ARG A 19 -1.28 4.96 24.20
C ARG A 19 -1.79 4.32 22.92
N VAL A 20 -1.19 4.68 21.79
CA VAL A 20 -1.48 4.04 20.51
C VAL A 20 -0.81 2.67 20.49
N LEU A 21 -1.61 1.60 20.48
CA LEU A 21 -1.13 0.23 20.33
C LEU A 21 -0.98 -0.17 18.87
N PHE A 22 -1.86 0.37 18.01
CA PHE A 22 -1.91 0.02 16.62
C PHE A 22 -2.45 1.20 15.82
N ALA A 23 -1.88 1.42 14.64
CA ALA A 23 -2.35 2.39 13.68
C ALA A 23 -2.45 1.75 12.30
N GLU A 24 -3.62 1.80 11.68
CA GLU A 24 -3.86 1.28 10.35
C GLU A 24 -4.33 2.40 9.43
N LYS A 25 -3.64 2.56 8.32
CA LYS A 25 -3.98 3.53 7.29
C LYS A 25 -4.83 2.86 6.22
N MET A 26 -6.02 3.39 6.00
CA MET A 26 -6.94 2.96 4.95
C MET A 26 -7.04 4.04 3.88
N TYR A 27 -6.60 3.74 2.67
CA TYR A 27 -6.68 4.65 1.53
C TYR A 27 -8.10 4.63 0.94
N LEU A 28 -8.70 5.82 0.76
CA LEU A 28 -10.08 5.98 0.29
C LEU A 28 -10.18 6.65 -1.09
N GLY A 29 -9.07 7.13 -1.62
CA GLY A 29 -9.05 7.82 -2.92
C GLY A 29 -9.54 9.27 -2.90
N SER A 30 -10.06 9.75 -1.77
CA SER A 30 -10.57 11.12 -1.61
C SER A 30 -10.01 11.77 -0.36
N ARG A 31 -9.85 13.07 -0.40
CA ARG A 31 -9.45 13.86 0.78
C ARG A 31 -10.61 13.92 1.76
N ILE A 32 -10.34 13.65 3.02
CA ILE A 32 -11.34 13.60 4.06
C ILE A 32 -11.36 14.93 4.83
N ARG A 33 -12.47 15.63 4.77
CA ARG A 33 -12.71 16.91 5.46
C ARG A 33 -13.21 16.75 6.87
N ALA A 34 -14.09 15.77 7.06
CA ALA A 34 -14.66 15.47 8.38
C ALA A 34 -14.91 13.98 8.53
N ILE A 35 -14.84 13.52 9.76
CA ILE A 35 -15.21 12.17 10.16
C ILE A 35 -16.14 12.30 11.34
N ASP A 36 -17.25 11.59 11.31
CA ASP A 36 -18.19 11.46 12.41
C ASP A 36 -18.65 10.01 12.53
N ALA A 37 -19.31 9.66 13.61
CA ALA A 37 -19.85 8.33 13.85
C ALA A 37 -21.32 8.42 14.26
N ILE A 38 -22.17 7.71 13.53
CA ILE A 38 -23.61 7.61 13.84
C ILE A 38 -23.95 6.12 14.04
N GLY A 39 -24.15 5.71 15.28
CA GLY A 39 -24.33 4.30 15.64
C GLY A 39 -23.10 3.47 15.24
N GLU A 40 -23.32 2.43 14.44
CA GLU A 40 -22.23 1.57 13.93
C GLU A 40 -21.68 2.02 12.58
N GLN A 41 -22.05 3.21 12.12
CA GLN A 41 -21.60 3.77 10.84
C GLN A 41 -20.61 4.90 11.05
N ILE A 42 -19.59 4.95 10.20
CA ILE A 42 -18.67 6.07 10.11
C ILE A 42 -19.12 6.93 8.94
N LEU A 43 -19.32 8.22 9.19
CA LEU A 43 -19.56 9.23 8.16
C LEU A 43 -18.24 9.88 7.77
N LEU A 44 -18.01 10.00 6.48
CA LEU A 44 -16.89 10.75 5.93
C LEU A 44 -17.43 11.85 5.02
N LEU A 45 -17.01 13.08 5.23
CA LEU A 45 -17.18 14.16 4.27
C LEU A 45 -15.91 14.28 3.44
N THR A 46 -16.03 14.17 2.13
CA THR A 46 -14.91 14.31 1.21
C THR A 46 -14.72 15.74 0.72
N ASP A 47 -13.57 16.03 0.11
CA ASP A 47 -13.25 17.33 -0.50
C ASP A 47 -14.17 17.66 -1.67
N GLU A 48 -14.69 16.63 -2.34
CA GLU A 48 -15.63 16.73 -3.45
C GLU A 48 -17.07 16.97 -2.97
N GLY A 49 -17.29 17.17 -1.66
CA GLY A 49 -18.61 17.41 -1.07
C GLY A 49 -19.49 16.16 -0.96
N GLN A 50 -18.92 14.99 -1.09
CA GLN A 50 -19.63 13.72 -0.95
C GLN A 50 -19.69 13.28 0.52
N ILE A 51 -20.82 12.72 0.92
CA ILE A 51 -20.96 12.02 2.21
C ILE A 51 -20.84 10.53 1.95
N VAL A 52 -19.82 9.91 2.53
CA VAL A 52 -19.57 8.45 2.42
C VAL A 52 -19.87 7.79 3.74
N PHE A 53 -20.74 6.78 3.72
CA PHE A 53 -21.05 5.95 4.89
C PHE A 53 -20.20 4.68 4.83
N ILE A 54 -19.45 4.42 5.89
CA ILE A 54 -18.70 3.18 6.07
C ILE A 54 -19.40 2.33 7.12
N THR A 55 -19.84 1.14 6.72
CA THR A 55 -20.33 0.09 7.63
C THR A 55 -19.42 -1.12 7.54
N GLN A 56 -19.39 -1.96 8.58
CA GLN A 56 -18.56 -3.17 8.56
C GLN A 56 -18.76 -4.04 7.31
N ASN A 57 -19.99 -4.13 6.81
CA ASN A 57 -20.31 -4.93 5.61
C ASN A 57 -20.06 -4.20 4.29
N LYS A 58 -19.98 -2.86 4.28
CA LYS A 58 -19.73 -2.07 3.05
C LYS A 58 -18.27 -1.78 2.79
N ILE A 59 -17.39 -1.87 3.78
CA ILE A 59 -15.93 -1.78 3.55
C ILE A 59 -15.52 -2.80 2.49
N LEU A 60 -16.04 -4.02 2.57
CA LEU A 60 -15.79 -5.06 1.56
C LEU A 60 -16.38 -4.72 0.18
N GLN A 61 -17.52 -4.02 0.10
CA GLN A 61 -18.15 -3.67 -1.18
C GLN A 61 -17.52 -2.44 -1.85
N VAL A 62 -17.16 -1.42 -1.09
CA VAL A 62 -16.46 -0.24 -1.64
C VAL A 62 -15.07 -0.63 -2.12
N MET A 63 -14.39 -1.49 -1.38
CA MET A 63 -13.14 -2.08 -1.84
C MET A 63 -13.32 -2.95 -3.08
N ALA A 64 -14.45 -3.63 -3.26
CA ALA A 64 -14.74 -4.48 -4.43
C ALA A 64 -15.07 -3.69 -5.71
N SER A 65 -15.46 -2.44 -5.64
CA SER A 65 -15.83 -1.62 -6.80
C SER A 65 -14.71 -0.69 -7.28
N ALA A 66 -13.63 -0.53 -6.52
CA ALA A 66 -12.49 0.28 -6.97
C ALA A 66 -11.64 -0.49 -8.01
N PRO A 67 -11.20 0.14 -9.09
CA PRO A 67 -10.27 -0.49 -10.02
C PRO A 67 -9.02 -0.92 -9.24
N ASN A 68 -8.57 -2.15 -9.42
CA ASN A 68 -7.46 -2.82 -8.70
C ASN A 68 -7.75 -3.36 -7.29
N THR A 69 -8.97 -3.30 -6.77
CA THR A 69 -9.33 -3.79 -5.44
C THR A 69 -8.93 -5.25 -5.22
N THR A 70 -9.05 -6.09 -6.24
CA THR A 70 -8.65 -7.50 -6.14
C THR A 70 -7.19 -7.67 -5.71
N ARG A 71 -6.30 -6.75 -6.09
CA ARG A 71 -4.89 -6.78 -5.66
C ARG A 71 -4.71 -6.31 -4.21
N TYR A 72 -5.43 -5.27 -3.79
CA TYR A 72 -5.37 -4.81 -2.39
C TYR A 72 -5.94 -5.82 -1.39
N MET A 73 -6.91 -6.64 -1.83
CA MET A 73 -7.54 -7.66 -0.98
C MET A 73 -6.75 -8.96 -0.91
N GLN A 74 -5.71 -9.14 -1.70
CA GLN A 74 -4.89 -10.35 -1.62
C GLN A 74 -4.09 -10.34 -0.32
N LYS A 75 -4.33 -11.34 0.52
CA LYS A 75 -3.70 -11.49 1.84
C LYS A 75 -2.17 -11.40 1.76
N SER A 76 -1.60 -11.92 0.69
CA SER A 76 -0.15 -11.89 0.42
C SER A 76 0.42 -10.48 0.21
N LEU A 77 -0.39 -9.49 -0.21
CA LEU A 77 0.06 -8.12 -0.44
C LEU A 77 -0.25 -7.16 0.71
N GLN A 78 -0.90 -7.62 1.79
CA GLN A 78 -1.33 -6.74 2.89
C GLN A 78 -0.18 -6.00 3.57
N SER A 79 0.99 -6.62 3.70
CA SER A 79 2.19 -5.95 4.22
C SER A 79 2.74 -4.92 3.24
N CYS A 80 2.65 -5.20 1.94
CA CYS A 80 3.19 -4.34 0.88
C CYS A 80 2.39 -3.04 0.74
N VAL A 81 1.05 -3.12 0.78
CA VAL A 81 0.18 -1.95 0.59
C VAL A 81 0.21 -0.95 1.73
N ARG A 82 0.86 -1.26 2.85
CA ARG A 82 1.14 -0.30 3.92
C ARG A 82 2.08 0.83 3.46
N CYS A 83 3.00 0.50 2.57
CA CYS A 83 4.02 1.42 2.06
C CYS A 83 3.84 1.75 0.59
N HIS A 84 3.31 0.84 -0.20
CA HIS A 84 3.16 0.93 -1.64
C HIS A 84 1.70 1.12 -2.06
N SER A 85 1.46 1.85 -3.15
CA SER A 85 0.17 1.85 -3.83
C SER A 85 0.15 0.82 -4.97
N MET A 86 -1.05 0.34 -5.31
CA MET A 86 -1.32 -0.47 -6.50
C MET A 86 -1.83 0.37 -7.68
N ASP A 87 -1.95 1.70 -7.51
CA ASP A 87 -2.49 2.59 -8.51
C ASP A 87 -1.39 3.27 -9.33
N ALA A 88 -1.69 3.51 -10.60
CA ALA A 88 -0.76 4.19 -11.50
C ALA A 88 -0.47 5.61 -11.03
N GLY A 89 0.81 5.98 -10.95
CA GLY A 89 1.25 7.34 -10.60
C GLY A 89 1.06 7.72 -9.13
N VAL A 90 0.58 6.81 -8.28
CA VAL A 90 0.38 7.06 -6.85
C VAL A 90 1.50 6.39 -6.06
N ASN A 91 2.37 7.18 -5.45
CA ASN A 91 3.42 6.69 -4.56
C ASN A 91 3.01 6.84 -3.10
N GLY A 92 3.38 5.87 -2.27
CA GLY A 92 3.31 5.93 -0.82
C GLY A 92 4.68 6.26 -0.19
N MET A 93 5.01 5.61 0.92
CA MET A 93 6.38 5.60 1.43
C MET A 93 7.32 4.84 0.49
N GLY A 94 6.79 3.84 -0.22
CA GLY A 94 7.43 3.14 -1.32
C GLY A 94 6.82 3.53 -2.67
N PRO A 95 7.49 3.19 -3.79
CA PRO A 95 6.99 3.46 -5.13
C PRO A 95 5.74 2.64 -5.45
N SER A 96 4.93 3.12 -6.39
CA SER A 96 3.79 2.36 -6.89
C SER A 96 4.20 0.99 -7.45
N LEU A 97 3.43 -0.05 -7.09
CA LEU A 97 3.57 -1.41 -7.61
C LEU A 97 2.69 -1.65 -8.85
N TYR A 98 1.98 -0.62 -9.33
CA TYR A 98 1.20 -0.73 -10.57
C TYR A 98 2.08 -1.14 -11.74
N SER A 99 1.70 -2.19 -12.47
CA SER A 99 2.47 -2.73 -13.61
C SER A 99 3.96 -2.93 -13.30
N LEU A 100 4.27 -3.48 -12.12
CA LEU A 100 5.65 -3.67 -11.66
C LEU A 100 6.41 -4.68 -12.52
N TYR A 101 5.74 -5.76 -12.94
CA TYR A 101 6.40 -6.84 -13.68
C TYR A 101 6.98 -6.33 -15.02
N ASN A 102 8.21 -6.71 -15.29
CA ASN A 102 9.00 -6.25 -16.45
C ASN A 102 9.27 -4.73 -16.52
N ARG A 103 8.85 -3.95 -15.53
CA ARG A 103 9.23 -2.54 -15.41
C ARG A 103 10.72 -2.44 -15.04
N LYS A 104 11.41 -1.42 -15.57
CA LYS A 104 12.80 -1.12 -15.20
C LYS A 104 12.89 -0.87 -13.68
N ILE A 105 13.94 -1.41 -13.04
CA ILE A 105 14.22 -1.17 -11.63
C ILE A 105 14.46 0.33 -11.40
N ALA A 106 13.98 0.86 -10.28
CA ALA A 106 14.11 2.26 -9.89
C ALA A 106 13.60 3.27 -10.94
N SER A 107 12.47 2.97 -11.62
CA SER A 107 12.01 3.81 -12.75
C SER A 107 10.63 4.47 -12.55
N VAL A 108 10.02 4.38 -11.37
CA VAL A 108 8.74 5.09 -11.13
C VAL A 108 8.99 6.60 -11.10
N PRO A 109 8.28 7.38 -11.93
CA PRO A 109 8.43 8.82 -11.94
C PRO A 109 8.12 9.44 -10.57
N SER A 110 8.83 10.51 -10.24
CA SER A 110 8.60 11.29 -9.00
C SER A 110 8.78 10.51 -7.70
N PHE A 111 9.50 9.37 -7.72
CA PHE A 111 9.91 8.63 -6.54
C PHE A 111 11.42 8.66 -6.38
N GLN A 112 11.89 9.00 -5.19
CA GLN A 112 13.32 9.03 -4.87
C GLN A 112 13.77 7.65 -4.39
N TYR A 113 14.60 7.00 -5.17
CA TYR A 113 15.21 5.71 -4.86
C TYR A 113 16.54 5.89 -4.14
N SER A 114 17.02 4.82 -3.48
CA SER A 114 18.41 4.74 -3.05
C SER A 114 19.34 4.62 -4.26
N ASP A 115 20.56 5.16 -4.12
CA ASP A 115 21.60 5.02 -5.15
C ASP A 115 21.89 3.54 -5.44
N ALA A 116 21.91 2.72 -4.38
CA ALA A 116 22.12 1.28 -4.48
C ALA A 116 21.09 0.62 -5.41
N LEU A 117 19.80 0.87 -5.20
CA LEU A 117 18.75 0.25 -6.03
C LEU A 117 18.78 0.80 -7.47
N THR A 118 19.14 2.07 -7.64
CA THR A 118 19.29 2.70 -8.96
C THR A 118 20.45 2.09 -9.75
N ALA A 119 21.54 1.75 -9.06
CA ALA A 119 22.74 1.15 -9.65
C ALA A 119 22.53 -0.31 -10.11
N VAL A 120 21.57 -1.05 -9.55
CA VAL A 120 21.29 -2.44 -9.93
C VAL A 120 20.94 -2.57 -11.41
N GLY A 121 20.14 -1.64 -11.93
CA GLY A 121 19.68 -1.69 -13.32
C GLY A 121 18.75 -2.87 -13.63
N GLY A 122 18.51 -3.14 -14.92
CA GLY A 122 17.67 -4.25 -15.35
C GLY A 122 16.17 -4.04 -15.09
N LYS A 123 15.42 -5.13 -14.97
CA LYS A 123 13.94 -5.14 -14.84
C LYS A 123 13.48 -6.00 -13.66
N TRP A 124 12.29 -5.73 -13.19
CA TRP A 124 11.59 -6.54 -12.20
C TRP A 124 11.05 -7.84 -12.83
N THR A 125 11.95 -8.79 -13.06
CA THR A 125 11.59 -10.16 -13.43
C THR A 125 11.12 -10.93 -12.19
N ALA A 126 10.50 -12.09 -12.38
CA ALA A 126 10.14 -12.97 -11.27
C ALA A 126 11.35 -13.36 -10.41
N GLU A 127 12.51 -13.57 -11.04
CA GLU A 127 13.76 -13.87 -10.35
C GLU A 127 14.25 -12.70 -9.51
N ASN A 128 14.32 -11.49 -10.08
CA ASN A 128 14.76 -10.30 -9.37
C ASN A 128 13.81 -9.94 -8.23
N LEU A 129 12.50 -10.11 -8.41
CA LEU A 129 11.52 -9.93 -7.35
C LEU A 129 11.73 -10.91 -6.20
N ARG A 130 11.98 -12.21 -6.48
CA ARG A 130 12.29 -13.18 -5.42
C ARG A 130 13.53 -12.79 -4.64
N LYS A 131 14.63 -12.47 -5.35
CA LYS A 131 15.88 -12.06 -4.71
C LYS A 131 15.70 -10.84 -3.82
N TYR A 132 15.01 -9.81 -4.34
CA TYR A 132 14.78 -8.57 -3.61
C TYR A 132 13.86 -8.75 -2.40
N LEU A 133 12.80 -9.55 -2.52
CA LEU A 133 11.87 -9.81 -1.41
C LEU A 133 12.48 -10.73 -0.34
N SER A 134 13.37 -11.64 -0.73
CA SER A 134 14.07 -12.52 0.21
C SER A 134 15.08 -11.74 1.07
N ASP A 135 15.90 -10.91 0.43
CA ASP A 135 16.87 -10.07 1.14
C ASP A 135 17.13 -8.80 0.32
N PRO A 136 16.39 -7.71 0.63
CA PRO A 136 16.55 -6.44 -0.08
C PRO A 136 17.96 -5.86 -0.01
N ASN A 137 18.64 -6.02 1.14
CA ASN A 137 19.96 -5.44 1.34
C ASN A 137 21.06 -6.24 0.62
N ASN A 138 20.91 -7.56 0.54
CA ASN A 138 21.82 -8.39 -0.26
C ASN A 138 21.63 -8.17 -1.77
N PHE A 139 20.41 -7.83 -2.20
CA PHE A 139 20.13 -7.49 -3.60
C PHE A 139 20.65 -6.09 -3.99
N ALA A 140 20.55 -5.11 -3.09
CA ALA A 140 20.98 -3.74 -3.27
C ALA A 140 21.40 -3.16 -1.91
N GLU A 141 22.69 -3.24 -1.58
CA GLU A 141 23.23 -2.82 -0.28
C GLU A 141 22.99 -1.31 -0.06
N GLY A 142 22.23 -0.99 1.01
CA GLY A 142 21.80 0.37 1.29
C GLY A 142 20.45 0.74 0.67
N THR A 143 19.67 -0.23 0.20
CA THR A 143 18.27 0.02 -0.21
C THR A 143 17.41 0.53 0.96
N TYR A 144 16.44 1.41 0.66
CA TYR A 144 15.56 1.96 1.69
C TYR A 144 14.44 1.01 2.12
N MET A 145 14.15 -0.02 1.34
CA MET A 145 13.15 -1.02 1.70
C MET A 145 13.71 -1.98 2.77
N PRO A 146 13.13 -2.02 3.98
CA PRO A 146 13.58 -2.94 5.02
C PRO A 146 13.22 -4.37 4.67
N ASN A 147 14.01 -5.33 5.17
CA ASN A 147 13.67 -6.74 5.06
C ASN A 147 12.34 -7.03 5.79
N GLN A 148 11.41 -7.67 5.09
CA GLN A 148 10.07 -7.98 5.62
C GLN A 148 10.02 -9.37 6.29
N ASN A 149 11.13 -10.11 6.33
CA ASN A 149 11.25 -11.46 6.88
C ASN A 149 10.15 -12.41 6.34
N LEU A 150 9.93 -12.35 5.02
CA LEU A 150 8.96 -13.18 4.33
C LEU A 150 9.50 -14.60 4.17
N ASP A 151 8.64 -15.59 4.36
CA ASP A 151 8.96 -16.96 3.99
C ASP A 151 8.89 -17.17 2.47
N GLU A 152 9.52 -18.24 1.98
CA GLU A 152 9.62 -18.53 0.55
C GLU A 152 8.23 -18.76 -0.11
N ALA A 153 7.30 -19.39 0.62
CA ALA A 153 5.96 -19.65 0.11
C ALA A 153 5.20 -18.34 -0.14
N LEU A 154 5.29 -17.39 0.79
CA LEU A 154 4.68 -16.08 0.67
C LEU A 154 5.35 -15.24 -0.43
N ILE A 155 6.70 -15.31 -0.56
CA ILE A 155 7.42 -14.65 -1.65
C ILE A 155 6.92 -15.16 -3.00
N ASN A 156 6.78 -16.47 -3.16
CA ASN A 156 6.29 -17.06 -4.41
C ASN A 156 4.85 -16.63 -4.74
N GLU A 157 3.99 -16.53 -3.73
CA GLU A 157 2.63 -16.03 -3.90
C GLU A 157 2.63 -14.54 -4.31
N ILE A 158 3.40 -13.70 -3.63
CA ILE A 158 3.56 -12.28 -3.97
C ILE A 158 4.03 -12.11 -5.42
N VAL A 159 5.08 -12.82 -5.80
CA VAL A 159 5.62 -12.75 -7.16
C VAL A 159 4.58 -13.17 -8.19
N LYS A 160 3.84 -14.25 -7.94
CA LYS A 160 2.74 -14.72 -8.82
C LYS A 160 1.66 -13.65 -9.01
N VAL A 161 1.37 -12.90 -7.95
CA VAL A 161 0.37 -11.81 -7.99
C VAL A 161 0.89 -10.61 -8.77
N LEU A 162 2.11 -10.19 -8.51
CA LEU A 162 2.72 -9.02 -9.13
C LEU A 162 3.12 -9.26 -10.59
N SER A 163 3.17 -10.52 -11.04
CA SER A 163 3.53 -10.90 -12.42
C SER A 163 2.33 -10.97 -13.38
N LYS A 164 1.14 -10.68 -12.90
CA LYS A 164 -0.10 -10.61 -13.70
C LYS A 164 -0.35 -9.16 -14.13
#